data_4c187ed7e26f0a9470e028fa69543a94
#
_entry.id   4c187ed7e26f0a9470e028fa69543a94
#
_cell.length_a   1.000
_cell.length_b   1.000
_cell.length_c   1.000
_cell.angle_alpha   90.00
_cell.angle_beta   90.00
_cell.angle_gamma   90.00
#
_symmetry.space_group_name_H-M   'P 1'
#
loop_
_entity.id
_entity.type
_entity.pdbx_description
1 polymer ?
#
loop_
_entity_poly.entity_id
_entity_poly.type
_entity_poly.pdbx_seq_one_letter_code
_entity_poly.pdbx_strand_id
1 'polypeptide(L)'
;MVRLMGLDKWSFASFGYGEKWRIHRRLFHEFFNVATVGRYDEDQRKATSRLLQNLSEHPADFRHHIKLSTGSIALAITYGIRVDSPENPYFHGAEEATQSLEEALVPGAFAVNFLPIRELSLL
;
A
#
# COMPACT_ATOMS: atom_id res chain seq x y z
N MET A 1 4.83 -2.21 -18.08
CA MET A 1 3.78 -2.60 -17.12
C MET A 1 3.10 -1.40 -16.45
N VAL A 2 3.79 -0.50 -15.74
CA VAL A 2 3.21 0.67 -15.04
C VAL A 2 2.26 1.49 -15.94
N ARG A 3 2.64 1.80 -17.16
CA ARG A 3 1.81 2.53 -18.14
C ARG A 3 0.61 1.71 -18.63
N LEU A 4 0.77 0.39 -18.80
CA LEU A 4 -0.33 -0.49 -19.23
C LEU A 4 -1.41 -0.64 -18.16
N MET A 5 -1.02 -0.62 -16.89
CA MET A 5 -1.93 -0.61 -15.74
C MET A 5 -2.52 0.77 -15.46
N GLY A 6 -2.06 1.81 -16.16
CA GLY A 6 -2.47 3.19 -15.92
C GLY A 6 -1.98 3.79 -14.60
N LEU A 7 -1.06 3.14 -13.89
CA LEU A 7 -0.53 3.61 -12.60
C LEU A 7 0.10 5.00 -12.71
N ASP A 8 0.70 5.31 -13.86
CA ASP A 8 1.26 6.63 -14.17
C ASP A 8 0.20 7.75 -14.25
N LYS A 9 -1.08 7.41 -14.29
CA LYS A 9 -2.19 8.37 -14.35
C LYS A 9 -2.75 8.72 -12.97
N TRP A 10 -2.77 7.76 -12.04
CA TRP A 10 -3.42 7.95 -10.74
C TRP A 10 -2.53 7.64 -9.52
N SER A 11 -1.52 6.78 -9.63
CA SER A 11 -0.64 6.44 -8.50
C SER A 11 0.48 7.48 -8.38
N PHE A 12 0.47 8.23 -7.30
CA PHE A 12 1.50 9.24 -6.99
C PHE A 12 2.93 8.67 -7.03
N ALA A 13 3.12 7.45 -6.55
CA ALA A 13 4.43 6.77 -6.56
C ALA A 13 4.97 6.52 -7.98
N SER A 14 4.07 6.48 -8.99
CA SER A 14 4.40 6.20 -10.39
C SER A 14 4.41 7.45 -11.28
N PHE A 15 4.13 8.64 -10.73
CA PHE A 15 4.18 9.87 -11.51
C PHE A 15 5.62 10.22 -11.89
N GLY A 16 5.83 10.62 -13.15
CA GLY A 16 7.06 11.29 -13.58
C GLY A 16 7.26 12.61 -12.81
N TYR A 17 8.53 12.97 -12.60
CA TYR A 17 8.86 14.24 -11.94
C TYR A 17 8.33 15.43 -12.76
N GLY A 18 7.47 16.24 -12.14
CA GLY A 18 6.81 17.37 -12.79
C GLY A 18 5.88 18.10 -11.84
N GLU A 19 5.04 18.98 -12.36
CA GLU A 19 4.11 19.79 -11.55
C GLU A 19 3.11 18.92 -10.81
N LYS A 20 2.50 17.94 -11.50
CA LYS A 20 1.57 16.98 -10.89
C LYS A 20 2.20 16.25 -9.71
N TRP A 21 3.43 15.73 -9.85
CA TRP A 21 4.16 15.07 -8.78
C TRP A 21 4.42 16.03 -7.61
N ARG A 22 4.86 17.27 -7.89
CA ARG A 22 5.15 18.27 -6.84
C ARG A 22 3.92 18.63 -6.01
N ILE A 23 2.75 18.76 -6.65
CA ILE A 23 1.48 19.04 -5.95
C ILE A 23 1.17 17.88 -4.98
N HIS A 24 1.19 16.64 -5.46
CA HIS A 24 0.89 15.48 -4.62
C HIS A 24 1.93 15.29 -3.51
N ARG A 25 3.22 15.55 -3.81
CA ARG A 25 4.29 15.51 -2.81
C ARG A 25 4.09 16.53 -1.69
N ARG A 26 3.62 17.73 -2.02
CA ARG A 26 3.31 18.77 -1.04
C ARG A 26 2.14 18.35 -0.15
N LEU A 27 1.03 17.90 -0.75
CA LEU A 27 -0.12 17.41 0.01
C LEU A 27 0.27 16.26 0.94
N PHE A 28 1.02 15.28 0.43
CA PHE A 28 1.51 14.18 1.26
C PHE A 28 2.34 14.69 2.44
N HIS A 29 3.21 15.67 2.22
CA HIS A 29 4.04 16.25 3.26
C HIS A 29 3.24 17.00 4.34
N GLU A 30 2.09 17.59 4.03
CA GLU A 30 1.22 18.23 5.03
C GLU A 30 0.74 17.25 6.10
N PHE A 31 0.51 15.99 5.71
CA PHE A 31 0.01 14.95 6.63
C PHE A 31 1.13 14.10 7.23
N PHE A 32 2.25 13.96 6.56
CA PHE A 32 3.33 13.02 6.92
C PHE A 32 4.68 13.73 7.08
N ASN A 33 4.73 14.77 7.88
CA ASN A 33 5.97 15.43 8.28
C ASN A 33 6.26 15.24 9.78
N VAL A 34 7.47 15.59 10.21
CA VAL A 34 7.92 15.42 11.61
C VAL A 34 7.02 16.10 12.63
N ALA A 35 6.41 17.25 12.28
CA ALA A 35 5.56 17.99 13.19
C ALA A 35 4.15 17.37 13.32
N THR A 36 3.69 16.63 12.31
CA THR A 36 2.33 16.09 12.27
C THR A 36 2.25 14.60 12.55
N VAL A 37 3.35 13.85 12.39
CA VAL A 37 3.37 12.39 12.50
C VAL A 37 2.98 11.87 13.90
N GLY A 38 3.25 12.63 14.95
CA GLY A 38 2.88 12.27 16.33
C GLY A 38 1.39 12.07 16.57
N ARG A 39 0.52 12.62 15.71
CA ARG A 39 -0.93 12.39 15.79
C ARG A 39 -1.34 10.93 15.56
N TYR A 40 -0.47 10.13 14.95
CA TYR A 40 -0.70 8.73 14.64
C TYR A 40 -0.13 7.76 15.69
N ASP A 41 0.51 8.26 16.75
CA ASP A 41 1.18 7.45 17.77
C ASP A 41 0.20 6.48 18.46
N GLU A 42 -1.02 6.90 18.70
CA GLU A 42 -2.02 6.05 19.36
C GLU A 42 -2.39 4.83 18.49
N ASP A 43 -2.64 5.05 17.21
CA ASP A 43 -2.98 3.96 16.28
C ASP A 43 -1.79 3.00 16.10
N GLN A 44 -0.57 3.54 16.01
CA GLN A 44 0.65 2.74 15.94
C GLN A 44 0.87 1.90 17.20
N ARG A 45 0.67 2.48 18.40
CA ARG A 45 0.80 1.74 19.68
C ARG A 45 -0.21 0.60 19.77
N LYS A 46 -1.47 0.85 19.40
CA LYS A 46 -2.52 -0.17 19.41
C LYS A 46 -2.16 -1.33 18.47
N ALA A 47 -1.75 -1.00 17.24
CA ALA A 47 -1.36 -2.00 16.25
C ALA A 47 -0.11 -2.79 16.70
N THR A 48 0.88 -2.11 17.28
CA THR A 48 2.09 -2.76 17.81
C THR A 48 1.78 -3.69 18.97
N SER A 49 0.95 -3.26 19.93
CA SER A 49 0.55 -4.12 21.07
C SER A 49 -0.15 -5.39 20.60
N ARG A 50 -1.04 -5.26 19.61
CA ARG A 50 -1.71 -6.41 18.99
C ARG A 50 -0.74 -7.31 18.23
N LEU A 51 0.21 -6.72 17.50
CA LEU A 51 1.26 -7.48 16.80
C LEU A 51 2.06 -8.34 17.80
N LEU A 52 2.48 -7.76 18.92
CA LEU A 52 3.25 -8.47 19.94
C LEU A 52 2.44 -9.61 20.56
N GLN A 53 1.16 -9.38 20.84
CA GLN A 53 0.25 -10.42 21.33
C GLN A 53 0.12 -11.57 20.32
N ASN A 54 -0.19 -11.27 19.07
CA ASN A 54 -0.33 -12.27 18.01
C ASN A 54 0.95 -13.07 17.79
N LEU A 55 2.11 -12.42 17.83
CA LEU A 55 3.40 -13.08 17.71
C LEU A 55 3.71 -14.01 18.90
N SER A 56 3.23 -13.65 20.10
CA SER A 56 3.36 -14.50 21.29
C SER A 56 2.46 -15.73 21.23
N GLU A 57 1.24 -15.57 20.72
CA GLU A 57 0.24 -16.65 20.66
C GLU A 57 0.46 -17.58 19.46
N HIS A 58 0.80 -17.02 18.30
CA HIS A 58 0.92 -17.73 17.02
C HIS A 58 2.17 -17.30 16.24
N PRO A 59 3.39 -17.61 16.71
CA PRO A 59 4.65 -17.14 16.10
C PRO A 59 4.87 -17.65 14.68
N ALA A 60 4.30 -18.79 14.31
CA ALA A 60 4.42 -19.36 12.97
C ALA A 60 3.82 -18.44 11.87
N ASP A 61 2.76 -17.70 12.21
CA ASP A 61 2.02 -16.85 11.29
C ASP A 61 2.53 -15.40 11.25
N PHE A 62 3.80 -15.18 11.62
CA PHE A 62 4.39 -13.85 11.76
C PHE A 62 4.21 -12.94 10.54
N ARG A 63 4.26 -13.49 9.33
CA ARG A 63 4.07 -12.72 8.09
C ARG A 63 2.66 -12.13 8.01
N HIS A 64 1.65 -12.94 8.35
CA HIS A 64 0.26 -12.49 8.40
C HIS A 64 0.06 -11.42 9.47
N HIS A 65 0.66 -11.61 10.66
CA HIS A 65 0.58 -10.63 11.75
C HIS A 65 1.21 -9.29 11.39
N ILE A 66 2.35 -9.29 10.66
CA ILE A 66 2.98 -8.07 10.17
C ILE A 66 2.08 -7.38 9.13
N LYS A 67 1.52 -8.12 8.18
CA LYS A 67 0.58 -7.58 7.18
C LYS A 67 -0.64 -6.95 7.85
N LEU A 68 -1.25 -7.64 8.81
CA LEU A 68 -2.40 -7.14 9.56
C LEU A 68 -2.05 -5.85 10.32
N SER A 69 -0.91 -5.82 11.00
CA SER A 69 -0.45 -4.65 11.74
C SER A 69 -0.23 -3.44 10.83
N THR A 70 0.53 -3.61 9.74
CA THR A 70 0.83 -2.52 8.79
C THR A 70 -0.42 -2.05 8.05
N GLY A 71 -1.26 -2.98 7.59
CA GLY A 71 -2.51 -2.67 6.91
C GLY A 71 -3.52 -1.97 7.82
N SER A 72 -3.63 -2.38 9.09
CA SER A 72 -4.50 -1.72 10.06
C SER A 72 -4.07 -0.27 10.34
N ILE A 73 -2.76 -0.02 10.47
CA ILE A 73 -2.22 1.34 10.61
C ILE A 73 -2.54 2.18 9.37
N ALA A 74 -2.30 1.64 8.18
CA ALA A 74 -2.57 2.36 6.94
C ALA A 74 -4.05 2.72 6.78
N LEU A 75 -4.97 1.78 7.05
CA LEU A 75 -6.42 2.01 6.97
C LEU A 75 -6.90 3.00 8.04
N ALA A 76 -6.35 2.94 9.25
CA ALA A 76 -6.69 3.88 10.31
C ALA A 76 -6.26 5.32 9.96
N ILE A 77 -5.02 5.50 9.48
CA ILE A 77 -4.47 6.82 9.19
C ILE A 77 -5.12 7.45 7.95
N THR A 78 -5.37 6.65 6.90
CA THR A 78 -5.84 7.20 5.61
C THR A 78 -7.36 7.34 5.53
N TYR A 79 -8.09 6.42 6.15
CA TYR A 79 -9.55 6.34 6.02
C TYR A 79 -10.29 6.39 7.37
N GLY A 80 -9.58 6.41 8.50
CA GLY A 80 -10.20 6.33 9.82
C GLY A 80 -10.84 4.96 10.12
N ILE A 81 -10.52 3.94 9.32
CA ILE A 81 -11.08 2.58 9.47
C ILE A 81 -10.23 1.79 10.45
N ARG A 82 -10.86 1.36 11.55
CA ARG A 82 -10.23 0.48 12.53
C ARG A 82 -10.40 -0.98 12.12
N VAL A 83 -9.28 -1.68 12.03
CA VAL A 83 -9.24 -3.10 11.71
C VAL A 83 -8.87 -3.87 12.96
N ASP A 84 -9.81 -4.65 13.48
CA ASP A 84 -9.63 -5.42 14.70
C ASP A 84 -9.38 -6.91 14.43
N SER A 85 -9.67 -7.38 13.24
CA SER A 85 -9.45 -8.77 12.83
C SER A 85 -9.09 -8.89 11.35
N PRO A 86 -8.44 -10.00 10.95
CA PRO A 86 -8.11 -10.25 9.55
C PRO A 86 -9.33 -10.43 8.64
N GLU A 87 -10.51 -10.79 9.20
CA GLU A 87 -11.76 -10.96 8.47
C GLU A 87 -12.43 -9.62 8.12
N ASN A 88 -11.86 -8.49 8.54
CA ASN A 88 -12.38 -7.17 8.21
C ASN A 88 -12.42 -6.98 6.68
N PRO A 89 -13.57 -6.65 6.07
CA PRO A 89 -13.73 -6.59 4.62
C PRO A 89 -12.84 -5.53 3.95
N TYR A 90 -12.54 -4.44 4.63
CA TYR A 90 -11.65 -3.41 4.11
C TYR A 90 -10.18 -3.87 4.10
N PHE A 91 -9.78 -4.63 5.13
CA PHE A 91 -8.45 -5.20 5.18
C PHE A 91 -8.28 -6.28 4.10
N HIS A 92 -9.25 -7.16 3.96
CA HIS A 92 -9.24 -8.21 2.95
C HIS A 92 -9.17 -7.63 1.53
N GLY A 93 -10.02 -6.65 1.22
CA GLY A 93 -9.98 -5.99 -0.08
C GLY A 93 -8.66 -5.26 -0.36
N ALA A 94 -8.04 -4.63 0.64
CA ALA A 94 -6.72 -4.01 0.51
C ALA A 94 -5.61 -5.07 0.30
N GLU A 95 -5.70 -6.22 0.96
CA GLU A 95 -4.76 -7.33 0.79
C GLU A 95 -4.84 -7.94 -0.61
N GLU A 96 -6.05 -8.21 -1.10
CA GLU A 96 -6.29 -8.70 -2.47
C GLU A 96 -5.76 -7.72 -3.54
N ALA A 97 -6.04 -6.43 -3.36
CA ALA A 97 -5.55 -5.39 -4.27
C ALA A 97 -4.02 -5.31 -4.28
N THR A 98 -3.39 -5.43 -3.10
CA THR A 98 -1.92 -5.41 -2.97
C THR A 98 -1.31 -6.64 -3.62
N GLN A 99 -1.87 -7.83 -3.39
CA GLN A 99 -1.41 -9.06 -4.01
C GLN A 99 -1.50 -9.01 -5.54
N SER A 100 -2.63 -8.54 -6.08
CA SER A 100 -2.81 -8.36 -7.52
C SER A 100 -1.78 -7.39 -8.11
N LEU A 101 -1.43 -6.34 -7.37
CA LEU A 101 -0.41 -5.37 -7.78
C LEU A 101 0.99 -6.00 -7.74
N GLU A 102 1.32 -6.76 -6.69
CA GLU A 102 2.59 -7.48 -6.56
C GLU A 102 2.78 -8.44 -7.73
N GLU A 103 1.79 -9.27 -8.04
CA GLU A 103 1.82 -10.20 -9.17
C GLU A 103 2.03 -9.47 -10.51
N ALA A 104 1.36 -8.35 -10.70
CA ALA A 104 1.47 -7.56 -11.93
C ALA A 104 2.84 -6.86 -12.07
N LEU A 105 3.52 -6.54 -10.97
CA LEU A 105 4.82 -5.85 -10.99
C LEU A 105 6.01 -6.80 -11.05
N VAL A 106 5.82 -8.11 -10.87
CA VAL A 106 6.92 -9.09 -11.01
C VAL A 106 7.47 -9.03 -12.45
N PRO A 107 8.78 -8.79 -12.64
CA PRO A 107 9.38 -8.80 -13.96
C PRO A 107 9.21 -10.18 -14.62
N GLY A 108 8.64 -10.20 -15.81
CA GLY A 108 8.43 -11.43 -16.55
C GLY A 108 7.15 -12.21 -16.25
N ALA A 109 6.32 -11.76 -15.30
CA ALA A 109 5.03 -12.40 -15.00
C ALA A 109 4.07 -12.39 -16.21
N PHE A 110 4.21 -11.40 -17.11
CA PHE A 110 3.37 -11.27 -18.30
C PHE A 110 4.21 -11.17 -19.56
N ALA A 111 3.74 -11.80 -20.64
CA ALA A 111 4.39 -11.78 -21.95
C ALA A 111 4.68 -10.35 -22.46
N VAL A 112 3.85 -9.37 -22.12
CA VAL A 112 4.02 -7.97 -22.48
C VAL A 112 5.27 -7.32 -21.87
N ASN A 113 5.87 -7.92 -20.85
CA ASN A 113 7.15 -7.46 -20.29
C ASN A 113 8.32 -7.74 -21.23
N PHE A 114 8.20 -8.75 -22.10
CA PHE A 114 9.22 -9.16 -23.09
C PHE A 114 8.88 -8.65 -24.50
N LEU A 115 7.59 -8.57 -24.83
CA LEU A 115 7.10 -8.19 -26.15
C LEU A 115 6.11 -7.04 -26.03
N PRO A 116 6.59 -5.77 -26.04
CA PRO A 116 5.73 -4.58 -25.90
C PRO A 116 4.92 -4.27 -27.18
N ILE A 117 4.38 -5.30 -27.83
CA ILE A 117 3.65 -5.21 -29.11
C ILE A 117 2.48 -4.22 -29.01
N ARG A 118 1.88 -4.11 -27.84
CA ARG A 118 0.76 -3.22 -27.62
C ARG A 118 1.15 -1.75 -27.45
N GLU A 119 2.41 -1.44 -27.12
CA GLU A 119 2.92 -0.06 -27.12
C GLU A 119 3.19 0.44 -28.55
N LEU A 120 3.50 -0.48 -29.49
CA LEU A 120 3.71 -0.18 -30.90
C LEU A 120 2.41 0.14 -31.67
N SER A 121 1.27 -0.33 -31.19
CA SER A 121 -0.04 -0.08 -31.83
C SER A 121 -0.73 1.20 -31.35
N LEU A 122 -0.11 1.97 -30.45
CA LEU A 122 -0.61 3.25 -29.93
C LEU A 122 0.20 4.46 -30.45
N LEU A 123 1.14 4.23 -31.36
CA LEU A 123 1.84 5.23 -32.18
C LEU A 123 1.20 5.34 -33.56
#